data_3ea787696dcdbfcf7bc80a23822e1995
#
_entry.id   3ea787696dcdbfcf7bc80a23822e1995
#
_cell.length_a   1.000
_cell.length_b   1.000
_cell.length_c   1.000
_cell.angle_alpha   90.00
_cell.angle_beta   90.00
_cell.angle_gamma   90.00
#
_symmetry.space_group_name_H-M   'P 1'
#
loop_
_entity.id
_entity.type
_entity.pdbx_description
1 polymer ?
#
loop_
_entity_poly.entity_id
_entity_poly.type
_entity_poly.pdbx_seq_one_letter_code
_entity_poly.pdbx_strand_id
1 'polypeptide(L)'
;GRPSTQGSLIESVVSRYCTRKGKTIIPTDDAIKIIDILPIEDLKSPELTAKWEADLDKIEKGNLDKNTFVKEIESSVVKWCEEIDKAKDVEGVGKYSKKISEFICPICKKPLIEYDSGYGCSGYSKDNENSCKFFINKKICNKKLSKKMITEILSNGSIKDPVVLVNPKTKKEFRAFLVLKDGQVSFSFDTGLICPKCGEKLRMNTKAVSCPNNDFVVWFTNYGEKKEKTWDQIRKEIK
;
A
#
# COMPACT_ATOMS: atom_id res chain seq x y z
N GLY A 1 13.42 -26.16 12.29
CA GLY A 1 13.11 -26.25 10.84
C GLY A 1 14.27 -26.88 10.07
N ARG A 2 13.96 -27.57 8.99
CA ARG A 2 15.00 -28.21 8.16
C ARG A 2 15.91 -27.13 7.55
N PRO A 3 17.23 -27.37 7.38
CA PRO A 3 18.18 -26.39 6.85
C PRO A 3 17.74 -25.76 5.52
N SER A 4 17.05 -26.51 4.66
CA SER A 4 16.54 -26.05 3.36
C SER A 4 15.43 -24.96 3.45
N THR A 5 14.74 -24.87 4.58
CA THR A 5 13.63 -23.89 4.78
C THR A 5 14.00 -22.74 5.72
N GLN A 6 15.12 -22.86 6.45
CA GLN A 6 15.53 -21.84 7.42
C GLN A 6 15.77 -20.46 6.77
N GLY A 7 16.43 -20.41 5.61
CA GLY A 7 16.71 -19.16 4.91
C GLY A 7 15.43 -18.39 4.54
N SER A 8 14.45 -19.07 3.96
CA SER A 8 13.18 -18.46 3.56
C SER A 8 12.32 -18.05 4.75
N LEU A 9 12.36 -18.78 5.85
CA LEU A 9 11.69 -18.41 7.10
C LEU A 9 12.31 -17.17 7.71
N ILE A 10 13.64 -17.10 7.81
CA ILE A 10 14.34 -15.92 8.32
C ILE A 10 14.04 -14.70 7.46
N GLU A 11 14.10 -14.82 6.14
CA GLU A 11 13.76 -13.70 5.24
C GLU A 11 12.30 -13.26 5.41
N SER A 12 11.37 -14.17 5.55
CA SER A 12 9.95 -13.86 5.78
C SER A 12 9.76 -13.11 7.09
N VAL A 13 10.37 -13.56 8.18
CA VAL A 13 10.29 -12.90 9.50
C VAL A 13 10.95 -11.52 9.46
N VAL A 14 12.17 -11.44 8.93
CA VAL A 14 12.93 -10.18 8.87
C VAL A 14 12.21 -9.15 7.99
N SER A 15 11.63 -9.55 6.87
CA SER A 15 10.91 -8.63 5.97
C SER A 15 9.61 -8.07 6.55
N ARG A 16 8.95 -8.82 7.43
CA ARG A 16 7.64 -8.45 8.00
C ARG A 16 7.74 -7.76 9.35
N TYR A 17 8.65 -8.24 10.20
CA TYR A 17 8.67 -7.90 11.62
C TYR A 17 9.93 -7.20 12.08
N CYS A 18 10.93 -7.03 11.20
CA CYS A 18 12.20 -6.44 11.55
C CYS A 18 12.65 -5.37 10.55
N THR A 19 13.55 -4.50 11.01
CA THR A 19 14.32 -3.57 10.17
C THR A 19 15.81 -3.91 10.28
N ARG A 20 16.56 -3.73 9.18
CA ARG A 20 18.02 -3.91 9.17
C ARG A 20 18.72 -2.55 9.29
N LYS A 21 19.59 -2.42 10.28
CA LYS A 21 20.56 -1.30 10.40
C LYS A 21 21.98 -1.87 10.27
N GLY A 22 22.53 -1.84 9.06
CA GLY A 22 23.80 -2.48 8.77
C GLY A 22 23.73 -4.00 8.98
N LYS A 23 24.50 -4.53 9.96
CA LYS A 23 24.50 -5.96 10.33
C LYS A 23 23.49 -6.31 11.44
N THR A 24 22.85 -5.32 12.05
CA THR A 24 21.91 -5.52 13.17
C THR A 24 20.49 -5.66 12.66
N ILE A 25 19.75 -6.63 13.21
CA ILE A 25 18.33 -6.84 13.00
C ILE A 25 17.60 -6.28 14.22
N ILE A 26 16.65 -5.35 14.00
CA ILE A 26 15.90 -4.68 15.06
C ILE A 26 14.43 -5.00 14.83
N PRO A 27 13.68 -5.51 15.84
CA PRO A 27 12.25 -5.73 15.71
C PRO A 27 11.52 -4.40 15.49
N THR A 28 10.42 -4.43 14.75
CA THR A 28 9.52 -3.29 14.62
C THR A 28 8.68 -3.14 15.89
N ASP A 29 8.17 -1.93 16.16
CA ASP A 29 7.26 -1.68 17.28
C ASP A 29 6.01 -2.57 17.19
N ASP A 30 5.52 -2.84 15.97
CA ASP A 30 4.38 -3.73 15.74
C ASP A 30 4.73 -5.19 16.07
N ALA A 31 5.94 -5.63 15.79
CA ALA A 31 6.40 -6.97 16.16
C ALA A 31 6.47 -7.15 17.69
N ILE A 32 6.98 -6.16 18.40
CA ILE A 32 7.02 -6.14 19.86
C ILE A 32 5.59 -6.22 20.42
N LYS A 33 4.70 -5.38 19.95
CA LYS A 33 3.29 -5.35 20.40
C LYS A 33 2.58 -6.69 20.15
N ILE A 34 2.82 -7.36 19.02
CA ILE A 34 2.21 -8.68 18.74
C ILE A 34 2.60 -9.67 19.85
N ILE A 35 3.89 -9.72 20.22
CA ILE A 35 4.37 -10.61 21.27
C ILE A 35 3.76 -10.25 22.63
N ASP A 36 3.66 -8.94 22.93
CA ASP A 36 3.11 -8.47 24.21
C ASP A 36 1.64 -8.81 24.38
N ILE A 37 0.83 -8.67 23.31
CA ILE A 37 -0.62 -8.91 23.37
C ILE A 37 -1.02 -10.38 23.16
N LEU A 38 -0.11 -11.24 22.67
CA LEU A 38 -0.41 -12.64 22.43
C LEU A 38 -0.62 -13.37 23.77
N PRO A 39 -1.83 -13.92 24.06
CA PRO A 39 -2.12 -14.53 25.35
C PRO A 39 -1.51 -15.94 25.52
N ILE A 40 -0.92 -16.51 24.47
CA ILE A 40 -0.46 -17.88 24.42
C ILE A 40 1.06 -17.92 24.60
N GLU A 41 1.51 -18.32 25.80
CA GLU A 41 2.94 -18.38 26.11
C GLU A 41 3.68 -19.45 25.29
N ASP A 42 3.04 -20.58 24.99
CA ASP A 42 3.62 -21.64 24.16
C ASP A 42 4.07 -21.12 22.77
N LEU A 43 3.33 -20.18 22.20
CA LEU A 43 3.67 -19.60 20.88
C LEU A 43 4.79 -18.56 20.92
N LYS A 44 5.13 -18.07 22.12
CA LYS A 44 6.25 -17.12 22.33
C LYS A 44 7.56 -17.84 22.57
N SER A 45 7.51 -19.14 22.85
CA SER A 45 8.62 -19.93 23.32
C SER A 45 9.19 -20.81 22.20
N PRO A 46 10.51 -20.99 22.11
CA PRO A 46 11.13 -21.92 21.19
C PRO A 46 10.92 -23.40 21.59
N GLU A 47 10.54 -23.66 22.84
CA GLU A 47 10.38 -25.02 23.41
C GLU A 47 9.29 -25.81 22.68
N LEU A 48 8.18 -25.17 22.31
CA LEU A 48 7.12 -25.80 21.53
C LEU A 48 7.65 -26.32 20.19
N THR A 49 8.41 -25.49 19.48
CA THR A 49 9.02 -25.88 18.21
C THR A 49 10.02 -27.00 18.39
N ALA A 50 10.85 -26.95 19.43
CA ALA A 50 11.82 -27.99 19.74
C ALA A 50 11.13 -29.32 20.08
N LYS A 51 10.03 -29.29 20.86
CA LYS A 51 9.21 -30.47 21.15
C LYS A 51 8.67 -31.12 19.87
N TRP A 52 8.05 -30.33 19.01
CA TRP A 52 7.50 -30.85 17.75
C TRP A 52 8.55 -31.40 16.81
N GLU A 53 9.73 -30.81 16.71
CA GLU A 53 10.85 -31.35 15.92
C GLU A 53 11.29 -32.71 16.50
N ALA A 54 11.39 -32.82 17.82
CA ALA A 54 11.74 -34.10 18.47
C ALA A 54 10.67 -35.18 18.28
N ASP A 55 9.38 -34.81 18.29
CA ASP A 55 8.28 -35.74 18.07
C ASP A 55 8.18 -36.20 16.61
N LEU A 56 8.48 -35.30 15.64
CA LEU A 56 8.63 -35.65 14.22
C LEU A 56 9.77 -36.67 14.00
N ASP A 57 10.90 -36.48 14.68
CA ASP A 57 12.01 -37.46 14.65
C ASP A 57 11.60 -38.82 15.21
N LYS A 58 10.78 -38.85 16.27
CA LYS A 58 10.24 -40.09 16.83
C LYS A 58 9.28 -40.78 15.85
N ILE A 59 8.46 -40.03 15.13
CA ILE A 59 7.57 -40.54 14.10
C ILE A 59 8.39 -41.16 12.96
N GLU A 60 9.43 -40.47 12.50
CA GLU A 60 10.31 -40.98 11.45
C GLU A 60 11.00 -42.29 11.85
N LYS A 61 11.34 -42.44 13.13
CA LYS A 61 11.94 -43.67 13.71
C LYS A 61 10.91 -44.75 14.09
N GLY A 62 9.62 -44.47 13.88
CA GLY A 62 8.55 -45.42 14.24
C GLY A 62 8.24 -45.54 15.74
N ASN A 63 8.76 -44.62 16.57
CA ASN A 63 8.61 -44.58 18.03
C ASN A 63 7.42 -43.73 18.52
N LEU A 64 6.72 -43.04 17.61
CA LEU A 64 5.51 -42.26 17.90
C LEU A 64 4.52 -42.41 16.74
N ASP A 65 3.24 -42.64 17.09
CA ASP A 65 2.18 -42.68 16.08
C ASP A 65 1.83 -41.31 15.57
N LYS A 66 1.75 -41.18 14.24
CA LYS A 66 1.43 -39.93 13.55
C LYS A 66 0.07 -39.35 13.98
N ASN A 67 -0.94 -40.22 14.15
CA ASN A 67 -2.29 -39.75 14.48
C ASN A 67 -2.35 -39.20 15.90
N THR A 68 -1.57 -39.79 16.83
CA THR A 68 -1.43 -39.29 18.20
C THR A 68 -0.82 -37.86 18.17
N PHE A 69 0.25 -37.67 17.42
CA PHE A 69 0.88 -36.33 17.29
C PHE A 69 -0.07 -35.30 16.69
N VAL A 70 -0.81 -35.66 15.63
CA VAL A 70 -1.79 -34.73 15.01
C VAL A 70 -2.90 -34.36 16.00
N LYS A 71 -3.45 -35.33 16.76
CA LYS A 71 -4.47 -35.06 17.77
C LYS A 71 -3.98 -34.12 18.89
N GLU A 72 -2.72 -34.23 19.31
CA GLU A 72 -2.14 -33.32 20.29
C GLU A 72 -2.08 -31.89 19.75
N ILE A 73 -1.69 -31.71 18.48
CA ILE A 73 -1.68 -30.40 17.83
C ILE A 73 -3.10 -29.85 17.73
N GLU A 74 -4.07 -30.64 17.26
CA GLU A 74 -5.48 -30.22 17.15
C GLU A 74 -6.03 -29.76 18.50
N SER A 75 -5.76 -30.51 19.57
CA SER A 75 -6.18 -30.17 20.92
C SER A 75 -5.53 -28.84 21.39
N SER A 76 -4.25 -28.64 21.09
CA SER A 76 -3.56 -27.40 21.41
C SER A 76 -4.15 -26.20 20.67
N VAL A 77 -4.46 -26.36 19.37
CA VAL A 77 -5.07 -25.31 18.55
C VAL A 77 -6.45 -24.93 19.10
N VAL A 78 -7.29 -25.90 19.47
CA VAL A 78 -8.60 -25.62 20.08
C VAL A 78 -8.42 -24.80 21.34
N LYS A 79 -7.53 -25.22 22.24
CA LYS A 79 -7.21 -24.50 23.47
C LYS A 79 -6.74 -23.07 23.21
N TRP A 80 -5.83 -22.87 22.27
CA TRP A 80 -5.33 -21.54 21.90
C TRP A 80 -6.41 -20.64 21.32
N CYS A 81 -7.32 -21.18 20.51
CA CYS A 81 -8.47 -20.42 20.01
C CYS A 81 -9.36 -19.93 21.16
N GLU A 82 -9.61 -20.79 22.15
CA GLU A 82 -10.38 -20.41 23.34
C GLU A 82 -9.68 -19.33 24.18
N GLU A 83 -8.35 -19.42 24.33
CA GLU A 83 -7.55 -18.42 25.05
C GLU A 83 -7.57 -17.05 24.33
N ILE A 84 -7.45 -17.04 22.99
CA ILE A 84 -7.58 -15.84 22.19
C ILE A 84 -8.98 -15.26 22.29
N ASP A 85 -10.01 -16.08 22.24
CA ASP A 85 -11.40 -15.65 22.36
C ASP A 85 -11.69 -15.01 23.72
N LYS A 86 -11.16 -15.56 24.81
CA LYS A 86 -11.23 -14.96 26.15
C LYS A 86 -10.47 -13.63 26.27
N ALA A 87 -9.38 -13.48 25.50
CA ALA A 87 -8.56 -12.27 25.50
C ALA A 87 -9.07 -11.16 24.57
N LYS A 88 -10.14 -11.38 23.80
CA LYS A 88 -10.70 -10.37 22.86
C LYS A 88 -11.07 -9.05 23.50
N ASP A 89 -11.47 -9.06 24.78
CA ASP A 89 -11.88 -7.88 25.55
C ASP A 89 -10.70 -7.20 26.27
N VAL A 90 -9.50 -7.76 26.17
CA VAL A 90 -8.29 -7.14 26.73
C VAL A 90 -7.89 -5.99 25.83
N GLU A 91 -7.67 -4.82 26.42
CA GLU A 91 -7.28 -3.60 25.74
C GLU A 91 -5.98 -3.85 24.92
N GLY A 92 -6.08 -3.74 23.59
CA GLY A 92 -4.97 -4.01 22.65
C GLY A 92 -5.12 -5.29 21.84
N VAL A 93 -5.84 -6.31 22.29
CA VAL A 93 -6.12 -7.54 21.52
C VAL A 93 -7.17 -7.23 20.45
N GLY A 94 -6.86 -7.51 19.19
CA GLY A 94 -7.76 -7.22 18.05
C GLY A 94 -7.80 -5.78 17.60
N LYS A 95 -7.23 -4.85 18.34
CA LYS A 95 -6.97 -3.47 17.91
C LYS A 95 -5.52 -3.35 17.42
N TYR A 96 -5.18 -3.95 16.27
CA TYR A 96 -4.11 -3.35 15.47
C TYR A 96 -4.49 -1.87 15.37
N SER A 97 -3.70 -0.99 15.98
CA SER A 97 -3.95 0.44 15.89
C SER A 97 -3.79 0.82 14.42
N LYS A 98 -4.94 0.82 13.73
CA LYS A 98 -4.99 1.24 12.33
C LYS A 98 -4.37 2.62 12.34
N LYS A 99 -3.21 2.76 11.71
CA LYS A 99 -2.49 4.03 11.68
C LYS A 99 -3.37 5.05 10.96
N ILE A 100 -4.09 5.84 11.76
CA ILE A 100 -4.96 6.89 11.25
C ILE A 100 -4.05 7.91 10.58
N SER A 101 -4.29 8.18 9.31
CA SER A 101 -3.56 9.18 8.54
C SER A 101 -4.15 10.57 8.77
N GLU A 102 -3.42 11.61 8.37
CA GLU A 102 -3.89 12.99 8.33
C GLU A 102 -4.98 13.25 7.26
N PHE A 103 -5.25 12.26 6.41
CA PHE A 103 -6.16 12.40 5.29
C PHE A 103 -7.60 12.05 5.65
N ILE A 104 -8.54 12.79 5.04
CA ILE A 104 -9.98 12.60 5.19
C ILE A 104 -10.57 12.02 3.92
N CYS A 105 -11.48 11.06 4.06
CA CYS A 105 -12.19 10.46 2.94
C CYS A 105 -13.05 11.50 2.20
N PRO A 106 -12.89 11.66 0.88
CA PRO A 106 -13.67 12.64 0.13
C PRO A 106 -15.15 12.26 0.03
N ILE A 107 -15.49 10.98 0.20
CA ILE A 107 -16.86 10.46 0.07
C ILE A 107 -17.64 10.61 1.39
N CYS A 108 -17.16 9.98 2.47
CA CYS A 108 -17.90 9.90 3.74
C CYS A 108 -17.34 10.75 4.87
N LYS A 109 -16.29 11.53 4.61
CA LYS A 109 -15.64 12.46 5.55
C LYS A 109 -15.02 11.80 6.80
N LYS A 110 -14.92 10.47 6.84
CA LYS A 110 -14.20 9.75 7.90
C LYS A 110 -12.70 9.77 7.65
N PRO A 111 -11.85 9.61 8.69
CA PRO A 111 -10.40 9.53 8.53
C PRO A 111 -10.00 8.36 7.61
N LEU A 112 -8.89 8.51 6.90
CA LEU A 112 -8.27 7.42 6.16
C LEU A 112 -7.25 6.69 7.04
N ILE A 113 -7.19 5.38 6.88
CA ILE A 113 -6.23 4.49 7.53
C ILE A 113 -5.07 4.26 6.58
N GLU A 114 -3.86 4.39 7.08
CA GLU A 114 -2.65 4.13 6.30
C GLU A 114 -2.34 2.62 6.25
N TYR A 115 -2.19 2.11 5.04
CA TYR A 115 -1.69 0.77 4.72
C TYR A 115 -0.38 0.88 3.93
N ASP A 116 0.36 -0.20 3.80
CA ASP A 116 1.58 -0.24 2.99
C ASP A 116 1.32 0.12 1.53
N SER A 117 0.23 -0.37 0.96
CA SER A 117 -0.17 -0.14 -0.42
C SER A 117 -0.88 1.19 -0.67
N GLY A 118 -1.49 1.82 0.36
CA GLY A 118 -2.30 3.02 0.17
C GLY A 118 -3.00 3.51 1.42
N TYR A 119 -4.05 4.28 1.21
CA TYR A 119 -4.92 4.81 2.27
C TYR A 119 -6.36 4.39 2.00
N GLY A 120 -6.95 3.70 2.95
CA GLY A 120 -8.34 3.21 2.88
C GLY A 120 -9.25 3.94 3.87
N CYS A 121 -10.53 4.02 3.56
CA CYS A 121 -11.50 4.66 4.44
C CYS A 121 -11.71 3.86 5.72
N SER A 122 -11.69 4.52 6.90
CA SER A 122 -12.03 3.90 8.18
C SER A 122 -13.50 3.46 8.27
N GLY A 123 -14.35 3.98 7.39
CA GLY A 123 -15.76 3.56 7.27
C GLY A 123 -15.97 2.29 6.44
N TYR A 124 -14.90 1.64 5.99
CA TYR A 124 -15.01 0.33 5.31
C TYR A 124 -15.28 -0.79 6.31
N SER A 125 -16.25 -1.64 6.02
CA SER A 125 -16.52 -2.89 6.72
C SER A 125 -16.74 -4.00 5.68
N LYS A 126 -16.14 -5.15 5.91
CA LYS A 126 -16.30 -6.31 5.02
C LYS A 126 -17.71 -6.89 5.08
N ASP A 127 -18.35 -6.78 6.25
CA ASP A 127 -19.66 -7.36 6.53
C ASP A 127 -20.82 -6.43 6.15
N ASN A 128 -20.54 -5.23 5.65
CA ASN A 128 -21.55 -4.24 5.25
C ASN A 128 -21.29 -3.77 3.82
N GLU A 129 -22.14 -4.21 2.88
CA GLU A 129 -22.06 -3.87 1.46
C GLU A 129 -22.18 -2.36 1.19
N ASN A 130 -22.88 -1.63 2.05
CA ASN A 130 -23.07 -0.17 1.96
C ASN A 130 -21.90 0.61 2.61
N SER A 131 -20.86 -0.07 3.07
CA SER A 131 -19.69 0.59 3.66
C SER A 131 -18.88 1.37 2.61
N CYS A 132 -18.19 2.43 3.06
CA CYS A 132 -17.37 3.26 2.16
C CYS A 132 -16.17 2.48 1.65
N LYS A 133 -16.13 2.19 0.35
CA LYS A 133 -15.06 1.41 -0.31
C LYS A 133 -13.91 2.29 -0.84
N PHE A 134 -13.82 3.55 -0.42
CA PHE A 134 -12.77 4.45 -0.89
C PHE A 134 -11.37 3.95 -0.52
N PHE A 135 -10.50 3.91 -1.52
CA PHE A 135 -9.09 3.57 -1.36
C PHE A 135 -8.23 4.32 -2.37
N ILE A 136 -7.12 4.90 -1.93
CA ILE A 136 -6.13 5.54 -2.78
C ILE A 136 -4.77 4.87 -2.63
N ASN A 137 -4.21 4.40 -3.75
CA ASN A 137 -2.90 3.74 -3.76
C ASN A 137 -1.77 4.76 -3.56
N LYS A 138 -0.73 4.38 -2.80
CA LYS A 138 0.53 5.14 -2.68
C LYS A 138 1.35 5.15 -3.97
N LYS A 139 1.08 4.22 -4.89
CA LYS A 139 1.80 4.07 -6.16
C LYS A 139 0.83 3.83 -7.31
N ILE A 140 0.95 4.62 -8.37
CA ILE A 140 0.15 4.52 -9.59
C ILE A 140 1.10 4.50 -10.79
N CYS A 141 0.96 3.51 -11.69
CA CYS A 141 1.80 3.34 -12.87
C CYS A 141 3.31 3.50 -12.56
N ASN A 142 3.78 2.79 -11.52
CA ASN A 142 5.15 2.85 -11.00
C ASN A 142 5.60 4.21 -10.40
N LYS A 143 4.75 5.23 -10.39
CA LYS A 143 5.02 6.50 -9.73
C LYS A 143 4.51 6.49 -8.29
N LYS A 144 5.40 6.76 -7.33
CA LYS A 144 5.03 6.98 -5.92
C LYS A 144 4.37 8.36 -5.81
N LEU A 145 3.19 8.41 -5.24
CA LEU A 145 2.48 9.67 -4.96
C LEU A 145 3.10 10.34 -3.74
N SER A 146 3.41 11.63 -3.86
CA SER A 146 3.81 12.44 -2.71
C SER A 146 2.59 12.78 -1.84
N LYS A 147 2.82 13.12 -0.56
CA LYS A 147 1.75 13.60 0.33
C LYS A 147 1.00 14.77 -0.28
N LYS A 148 1.73 15.72 -0.89
CA LYS A 148 1.14 16.89 -1.58
C LYS A 148 0.16 16.45 -2.68
N MET A 149 0.54 15.51 -3.54
CA MET A 149 -0.33 15.00 -4.61
C MET A 149 -1.59 14.32 -4.05
N ILE A 150 -1.43 13.53 -2.98
CA ILE A 150 -2.56 12.88 -2.31
C ILE A 150 -3.51 13.94 -1.74
N THR A 151 -2.98 14.96 -1.06
CA THR A 151 -3.78 16.08 -0.54
C THR A 151 -4.53 16.80 -1.66
N GLU A 152 -3.88 17.12 -2.78
CA GLU A 152 -4.51 17.76 -3.93
C GLU A 152 -5.65 16.92 -4.50
N ILE A 153 -5.44 15.61 -4.67
CA ILE A 153 -6.48 14.68 -5.16
C ILE A 153 -7.68 14.64 -4.21
N LEU A 154 -7.42 14.54 -2.90
CA LEU A 154 -8.49 14.43 -1.90
C LEU A 154 -9.25 15.73 -1.68
N SER A 155 -8.58 16.90 -1.78
CA SER A 155 -9.18 18.20 -1.52
C SER A 155 -9.82 18.83 -2.76
N ASN A 156 -9.15 18.73 -3.91
CA ASN A 156 -9.52 19.41 -5.16
C ASN A 156 -10.07 18.47 -6.23
N GLY A 157 -10.08 17.17 -5.96
CA GLY A 157 -10.45 16.14 -6.95
C GLY A 157 -9.37 15.89 -8.03
N SER A 158 -8.29 16.65 -8.06
CA SER A 158 -7.21 16.45 -9.05
C SER A 158 -5.88 17.05 -8.57
N ILE A 159 -4.77 16.54 -9.12
CA ILE A 159 -3.46 17.19 -8.96
C ILE A 159 -3.38 18.48 -9.79
N LYS A 160 -2.60 19.45 -9.29
CA LYS A 160 -2.41 20.76 -9.94
C LYS A 160 -1.56 20.66 -11.21
N ASP A 161 -0.46 19.93 -11.14
CA ASP A 161 0.49 19.77 -12.25
C ASP A 161 0.39 18.36 -12.83
N PRO A 162 0.33 18.17 -14.18
CA PRO A 162 0.30 16.85 -14.78
C PRO A 162 1.63 16.13 -14.58
N VAL A 163 1.59 14.83 -14.44
CA VAL A 163 2.76 13.99 -14.16
C VAL A 163 3.05 13.02 -15.29
N VAL A 164 4.33 12.72 -15.50
CA VAL A 164 4.76 11.64 -16.40
C VAL A 164 4.64 10.31 -15.66
N LEU A 165 3.99 9.37 -16.32
CA LEU A 165 3.69 8.02 -15.86
C LEU A 165 4.15 7.01 -16.90
N VAL A 166 4.41 5.78 -16.47
CA VAL A 166 4.80 4.68 -17.37
C VAL A 166 3.67 3.65 -17.40
N ASN A 167 3.14 3.38 -18.57
CA ASN A 167 2.13 2.34 -18.74
C ASN A 167 2.73 0.97 -18.37
N PRO A 168 2.16 0.23 -17.41
CA PRO A 168 2.74 -1.02 -16.93
C PRO A 168 2.78 -2.12 -18.01
N LYS A 169 1.85 -2.09 -18.97
CA LYS A 169 1.76 -3.08 -20.06
C LYS A 169 2.68 -2.72 -21.24
N THR A 170 2.56 -1.51 -21.75
CA THR A 170 3.28 -1.09 -22.99
C THR A 170 4.65 -0.52 -22.72
N LYS A 171 4.99 -0.22 -21.44
CA LYS A 171 6.23 0.45 -21.00
C LYS A 171 6.44 1.85 -21.61
N LYS A 172 5.46 2.39 -22.31
CA LYS A 172 5.51 3.74 -22.89
C LYS A 172 5.18 4.78 -21.83
N GLU A 173 5.89 5.89 -21.89
CA GLU A 173 5.62 7.07 -21.08
C GLU A 173 4.39 7.83 -21.60
N PHE A 174 3.60 8.37 -20.69
CA PHE A 174 2.52 9.29 -20.99
C PHE A 174 2.41 10.32 -19.88
N ARG A 175 1.86 11.49 -20.20
CA ARG A 175 1.62 12.55 -19.22
C ARG A 175 0.12 12.72 -19.02
N ALA A 176 -0.30 12.82 -17.75
CA ALA A 176 -1.71 12.98 -17.40
C ALA A 176 -1.86 13.70 -16.05
N PHE A 177 -3.03 14.30 -15.84
CA PHE A 177 -3.50 14.62 -14.51
C PHE A 177 -4.03 13.37 -13.82
N LEU A 178 -3.80 13.27 -12.52
CA LEU A 178 -4.49 12.31 -11.66
C LEU A 178 -5.75 12.97 -11.13
N VAL A 179 -6.90 12.40 -11.42
CA VAL A 179 -8.21 12.93 -11.04
C VAL A 179 -8.98 11.90 -10.23
N LEU A 180 -9.77 12.36 -9.28
CA LEU A 180 -10.69 11.53 -8.54
C LEU A 180 -12.01 11.46 -9.30
N LYS A 181 -12.36 10.28 -9.81
CA LYS A 181 -13.61 10.03 -10.51
C LYS A 181 -14.29 8.81 -9.89
N ASP A 182 -15.55 8.95 -9.51
CA ASP A 182 -16.38 7.88 -8.92
C ASP A 182 -15.69 7.16 -7.72
N GLY A 183 -14.97 7.94 -6.89
CA GLY A 183 -14.24 7.43 -5.73
C GLY A 183 -12.94 6.70 -6.04
N GLN A 184 -12.48 6.73 -7.29
CA GLN A 184 -11.22 6.12 -7.72
C GLN A 184 -10.31 7.12 -8.41
N VAL A 185 -8.99 6.94 -8.29
CA VAL A 185 -8.03 7.77 -9.00
C VAL A 185 -7.92 7.30 -10.45
N SER A 186 -8.20 8.21 -11.36
CA SER A 186 -8.18 8.01 -12.81
C SER A 186 -7.24 8.99 -13.49
N PHE A 187 -7.06 8.86 -14.80
CA PHE A 187 -6.23 9.74 -15.61
C PHE A 187 -7.09 10.71 -16.42
N SER A 188 -6.69 12.00 -16.44
CA SER A 188 -7.25 12.98 -17.35
C SER A 188 -6.17 13.54 -18.25
N PHE A 189 -6.45 13.57 -19.55
CA PHE A 189 -5.62 14.18 -20.57
C PHE A 189 -6.17 15.55 -21.01
N ASP A 190 -7.29 15.96 -20.44
CA ASP A 190 -7.89 17.26 -20.72
C ASP A 190 -7.03 18.38 -20.12
N THR A 191 -6.51 19.22 -20.96
CA THR A 191 -5.71 20.37 -20.56
C THR A 191 -6.54 21.53 -20.04
N GLY A 192 -7.82 21.59 -20.40
CA GLY A 192 -8.69 22.74 -20.20
C GLY A 192 -8.24 24.01 -20.96
N LEU A 193 -7.32 23.85 -21.93
CA LEU A 193 -6.71 24.98 -22.68
C LEU A 193 -7.15 24.96 -24.13
N ILE A 194 -7.30 26.15 -24.69
CA ILE A 194 -7.72 26.36 -26.08
C ILE A 194 -6.57 27.01 -26.86
N CYS A 195 -6.40 26.59 -28.09
CA CYS A 195 -5.40 27.17 -28.98
C CYS A 195 -5.70 28.66 -29.28
N PRO A 196 -4.75 29.56 -29.03
CA PRO A 196 -4.97 30.98 -29.27
C PRO A 196 -5.07 31.34 -30.77
N LYS A 197 -4.66 30.41 -31.66
CA LYS A 197 -4.66 30.66 -33.11
C LYS A 197 -5.92 30.15 -33.79
N CYS A 198 -6.41 28.97 -33.42
CA CYS A 198 -7.53 28.33 -34.14
C CYS A 198 -8.73 27.98 -33.27
N GLY A 199 -8.67 28.19 -31.93
CA GLY A 199 -9.77 27.91 -31.01
C GLY A 199 -9.96 26.41 -30.67
N GLU A 200 -9.16 25.50 -31.22
CA GLU A 200 -9.23 24.06 -30.91
C GLU A 200 -8.67 23.74 -29.53
N LYS A 201 -9.18 22.67 -28.91
CA LYS A 201 -8.66 22.17 -27.65
C LYS A 201 -7.24 21.66 -27.79
N LEU A 202 -6.34 22.19 -26.95
CA LEU A 202 -4.94 21.73 -26.92
C LEU A 202 -4.83 20.33 -26.33
N ARG A 203 -3.95 19.51 -26.92
CA ARG A 203 -3.63 18.15 -26.47
C ARG A 203 -2.29 18.14 -25.74
N MET A 204 -2.19 17.28 -24.76
CA MET A 204 -0.98 17.09 -23.97
C MET A 204 -0.31 15.77 -24.36
N ASN A 205 1.00 15.79 -24.61
CA ASN A 205 1.86 14.62 -24.72
C ASN A 205 2.95 14.66 -23.62
N THR A 206 3.93 13.78 -23.66
CA THR A 206 5.01 13.72 -22.67
C THR A 206 5.86 14.99 -22.61
N LYS A 207 6.05 15.67 -23.76
CA LYS A 207 7.02 16.76 -23.92
C LYS A 207 6.39 18.14 -24.06
N ALA A 208 5.16 18.22 -24.56
CA ALA A 208 4.54 19.48 -24.92
C ALA A 208 3.02 19.47 -24.79
N VAL A 209 2.44 20.65 -24.77
CA VAL A 209 1.03 20.93 -25.06
C VAL A 209 0.96 21.50 -26.47
N SER A 210 0.17 20.91 -27.34
CA SER A 210 0.14 21.26 -28.77
C SER A 210 -1.28 21.34 -29.34
N CYS A 211 -1.44 22.16 -30.35
CA CYS A 211 -2.64 22.19 -31.15
C CYS A 211 -2.74 20.96 -32.08
N PRO A 212 -3.93 20.34 -32.22
CA PRO A 212 -4.16 19.27 -33.20
C PRO A 212 -3.83 19.68 -34.64
N ASN A 213 -3.99 20.95 -34.98
CA ASN A 213 -3.70 21.51 -36.31
C ASN A 213 -2.23 21.89 -36.49
N ASN A 214 -1.36 21.61 -35.51
CA ASN A 214 0.05 21.96 -35.49
C ASN A 214 0.39 23.48 -35.57
N ASP A 215 -0.58 24.34 -35.30
CA ASP A 215 -0.43 25.79 -35.38
C ASP A 215 0.26 26.39 -34.17
N PHE A 216 0.28 25.64 -33.05
CA PHE A 216 0.76 26.13 -31.76
C PHE A 216 1.30 25.01 -30.90
N VAL A 217 2.44 25.24 -30.25
CA VAL A 217 3.06 24.30 -29.32
C VAL A 217 3.75 25.04 -28.17
N VAL A 218 3.59 24.51 -26.95
CA VAL A 218 4.33 24.95 -25.76
C VAL A 218 5.02 23.73 -25.15
N TRP A 219 6.33 23.79 -25.05
CA TRP A 219 7.15 22.72 -24.51
C TRP A 219 7.19 22.77 -22.99
N PHE A 220 7.17 21.61 -22.32
CA PHE A 220 7.35 21.53 -20.86
C PHE A 220 8.77 21.93 -20.44
N THR A 221 9.76 21.77 -21.29
CA THR A 221 11.16 22.16 -21.05
C THR A 221 11.62 23.11 -22.12
N ASN A 222 12.28 24.21 -21.75
CA ASN A 222 12.95 25.07 -22.73
C ASN A 222 14.21 24.37 -23.28
N TYR A 223 14.61 24.76 -24.48
CA TYR A 223 15.85 24.25 -25.08
C TYR A 223 17.06 24.55 -24.18
N GLY A 224 17.83 23.52 -23.83
CA GLY A 224 19.00 23.64 -22.96
C GLY A 224 18.70 23.62 -21.44
N GLU A 225 17.46 23.64 -21.02
CA GLU A 225 17.07 23.58 -19.61
C GLU A 225 16.77 22.13 -19.17
N LYS A 226 17.13 21.79 -17.92
CA LYS A 226 16.81 20.50 -17.30
C LYS A 226 15.52 20.52 -16.49
N LYS A 227 15.03 21.74 -16.12
CA LYS A 227 13.86 21.93 -15.27
C LYS A 227 12.61 22.06 -16.12
N GLU A 228 11.61 21.26 -15.82
CA GLU A 228 10.29 21.37 -16.45
C GLU A 228 9.53 22.59 -15.92
N LYS A 229 8.76 23.24 -16.80
CA LYS A 229 7.81 24.30 -16.46
C LYS A 229 6.66 23.73 -15.63
N THR A 230 6.19 24.51 -14.68
CA THR A 230 4.96 24.20 -13.95
C THR A 230 3.75 24.42 -14.87
N TRP A 231 2.62 23.81 -14.49
CA TRP A 231 1.38 23.99 -15.26
C TRP A 231 0.93 25.45 -15.34
N ASP A 232 1.15 26.21 -14.27
CA ASP A 232 0.85 27.67 -14.27
C ASP A 232 1.73 28.45 -15.27
N GLN A 233 2.98 28.07 -15.46
CA GLN A 233 3.86 28.68 -16.47
C GLN A 233 3.39 28.33 -17.88
N ILE A 234 3.03 27.07 -18.13
CA ILE A 234 2.43 26.63 -19.40
C ILE A 234 1.16 27.42 -19.72
N ARG A 235 0.26 27.59 -18.74
CA ARG A 235 -0.96 28.38 -18.89
C ARG A 235 -0.71 29.87 -19.25
N LYS A 236 0.34 30.45 -18.70
CA LYS A 236 0.71 31.83 -18.99
C LYS A 236 1.25 32.06 -20.40
N GLU A 237 1.94 31.04 -20.93
CA GLU A 237 2.48 31.07 -22.30
C GLU A 237 1.41 30.84 -23.37
N ILE A 238 0.25 30.26 -23.00
CA ILE A 238 -0.86 29.97 -23.92
C ILE A 238 -1.87 31.13 -23.97
N LYS A 239 -1.88 32.01 -22.95
CA LYS A 239 -2.74 33.22 -22.93
C LYS A 239 -2.13 34.34 -23.78
#